data_2d1ef68077ad7a5a6fed7b9241dc425d
#
_entry.id   2d1ef68077ad7a5a6fed7b9241dc425d
#
_cell.length_a   1.000
_cell.length_b   1.000
_cell.length_c   1.000
_cell.angle_alpha   90.00
_cell.angle_beta   90.00
_cell.angle_gamma   90.00
#
_symmetry.space_group_name_H-M   'P 1'
#
loop_
_entity.id
_entity.type
_entity.pdbx_description
1 polymer ?
#
loop_
_entity_poly.entity_id
_entity_poly.type
_entity_poly.pdbx_seq_one_letter_code
_entity_poly.pdbx_strand_id
1 'polypeptide(L)'
;MRSFTAQMYNRRQFAPPASDFVNARLLAAAAPELIAVPQDGRYVIFSSGADFYARFGASDVVAAIPNADITDGSAAEFNPEAREIPDGVTHLSLVAPQATVVTMAWYGV
;
A
#
# COMPACT_ATOMS: atom_id res chain seq x y z
N MET A 1 -4.34 -9.66 -12.96
CA MET A 1 -3.17 -9.31 -12.13
C MET A 1 -2.20 -10.47 -12.09
N ARG A 2 -0.92 -10.17 -12.20
CA ARG A 2 0.08 -11.22 -12.08
C ARG A 2 0.19 -11.74 -10.67
N SER A 3 0.61 -12.99 -10.54
CA SER A 3 0.92 -13.57 -9.24
C SER A 3 2.18 -12.94 -8.67
N PHE A 4 2.22 -12.78 -7.34
CA PHE A 4 3.41 -12.30 -6.64
C PHE A 4 4.49 -13.38 -6.54
N THR A 5 4.22 -14.61 -6.92
CA THR A 5 5.17 -15.71 -6.79
C THR A 5 6.48 -15.36 -7.47
N ALA A 6 7.55 -15.29 -6.68
CA ALA A 6 8.88 -15.03 -7.18
C ALA A 6 9.35 -16.24 -8.00
N GLN A 7 10.05 -15.96 -9.10
CA GLN A 7 10.68 -17.01 -9.88
C GLN A 7 12.14 -17.14 -9.51
N MET A 8 12.57 -18.36 -9.24
CA MET A 8 13.95 -18.63 -8.94
C MET A 8 14.70 -18.85 -10.24
N TYR A 9 15.70 -18.00 -10.49
CA TYR A 9 16.54 -18.10 -11.67
C TYR A 9 17.88 -18.71 -11.27
N ASN A 10 18.24 -19.82 -11.89
CA ASN A 10 19.51 -20.53 -11.62
C ASN A 10 19.72 -20.82 -10.15
N ARG A 11 18.65 -20.97 -9.39
CA ARG A 11 18.67 -21.21 -7.94
C ARG A 11 19.46 -20.17 -7.15
N ARG A 12 19.72 -19.02 -7.72
CA ARG A 12 20.51 -17.97 -7.07
C ARG A 12 19.76 -16.66 -6.95
N GLN A 13 18.88 -16.41 -7.89
CA GLN A 13 18.13 -15.18 -7.93
C GLN A 13 16.66 -15.49 -8.11
N PHE A 14 15.85 -14.78 -7.35
CA PHE A 14 14.42 -14.81 -7.58
C PHE A 14 13.89 -13.42 -7.31
N ALA A 15 12.88 -13.06 -8.04
CA ALA A 15 12.22 -11.78 -7.91
C ALA A 15 10.78 -11.92 -8.38
N PRO A 16 9.85 -11.11 -7.87
CA PRO A 16 8.51 -11.09 -8.44
C PRO A 16 8.58 -10.59 -9.87
N PRO A 17 7.66 -11.03 -10.73
CA PRO A 17 7.56 -10.46 -12.07
C PRO A 17 7.16 -8.99 -11.99
N ALA A 18 7.38 -8.24 -13.06
CA ALA A 18 6.86 -6.89 -13.12
C ALA A 18 5.33 -6.91 -13.00
N SER A 19 4.77 -5.99 -12.23
CA SER A 19 3.32 -5.90 -12.10
C SER A 19 2.71 -5.42 -13.40
N ASP A 20 1.55 -5.98 -13.76
CA ASP A 20 0.74 -5.50 -14.88
C ASP A 20 -0.41 -4.59 -14.41
N PHE A 21 -0.44 -4.23 -13.15
CA PHE A 21 -1.47 -3.36 -12.58
C PHE A 21 -0.83 -2.42 -11.57
N VAL A 22 -0.46 -1.23 -12.03
CA VAL A 22 0.24 -0.24 -11.21
C VAL A 22 -0.57 1.04 -11.20
N ASN A 23 -0.92 1.50 -9.99
CA ASN A 23 -1.61 2.77 -9.79
C ASN A 23 -0.67 3.78 -9.17
N ALA A 24 -0.82 5.02 -9.55
CA ALA A 24 -0.13 6.14 -8.93
C ALA A 24 -1.16 7.10 -8.35
N ARG A 25 -0.92 7.55 -7.13
CA ARG A 25 -1.81 8.49 -6.44
C ARG A 25 -1.04 9.73 -6.06
N LEU A 26 -1.56 10.88 -6.49
CA LEU A 26 -1.04 12.16 -6.02
C LEU A 26 -1.70 12.48 -4.68
N LEU A 27 -0.89 12.64 -3.65
CA LEU A 27 -1.37 13.01 -2.33
C LEU A 27 -1.08 14.49 -2.09
N ALA A 28 -2.11 15.23 -1.71
CA ALA A 28 -1.93 16.57 -1.17
C ALA A 28 -1.44 16.49 0.27
N ALA A 29 -0.75 17.52 0.74
CA ALA A 29 -0.21 17.53 2.10
C ALA A 29 -1.31 17.36 3.14
N ALA A 30 -1.14 16.41 4.03
CA ALA A 30 -2.02 16.12 5.17
C ALA A 30 -3.48 15.82 4.79
N ALA A 31 -3.76 15.45 3.53
CA ALA A 31 -5.10 15.12 3.07
C ALA A 31 -5.22 13.61 2.83
N PRO A 32 -5.97 12.87 3.66
CA PRO A 32 -6.14 11.43 3.46
C PRO A 32 -6.91 11.12 2.18
N GLU A 33 -6.47 10.08 1.47
CA GLU A 33 -7.14 9.57 0.29
C GLU A 33 -7.60 8.14 0.53
N LEU A 34 -8.82 7.82 0.13
CA LEU A 34 -9.38 6.48 0.21
C LEU A 34 -9.22 5.79 -1.14
N ILE A 35 -8.71 4.56 -1.11
CA ILE A 35 -8.42 3.78 -2.30
C ILE A 35 -9.06 2.41 -2.16
N ALA A 36 -9.83 2.00 -3.15
CA ALA A 36 -10.37 0.65 -3.19
C ALA A 36 -9.26 -0.32 -3.60
N VAL A 37 -9.19 -1.47 -2.93
CA VAL A 37 -8.31 -2.55 -3.35
C VAL A 37 -8.82 -3.05 -4.70
N PRO A 38 -7.96 -3.12 -5.72
CA PRO A 38 -8.41 -3.62 -7.02
C PRO A 38 -8.96 -5.05 -6.93
N GLN A 39 -9.88 -5.38 -7.82
CA GLN A 39 -10.40 -6.74 -7.92
C GLN A 39 -9.23 -7.71 -8.13
N ASP A 40 -9.22 -8.82 -7.40
CA ASP A 40 -8.16 -9.82 -7.40
C ASP A 40 -6.82 -9.33 -6.84
N GLY A 41 -6.75 -8.11 -6.30
CA GLY A 41 -5.54 -7.61 -5.65
C GLY A 41 -5.30 -8.32 -4.33
N ARG A 42 -4.13 -8.95 -4.20
CA ARG A 42 -3.76 -9.72 -3.02
C ARG A 42 -2.52 -9.17 -2.34
N TYR A 43 -1.61 -8.63 -3.12
CA TYR A 43 -0.36 -8.06 -2.63
C TYR A 43 -0.15 -6.70 -3.25
N VAL A 44 0.46 -5.80 -2.51
CA VAL A 44 0.80 -4.47 -2.99
C VAL A 44 2.22 -4.12 -2.58
N ILE A 45 2.97 -3.53 -3.51
CA ILE A 45 4.28 -2.97 -3.25
C ILE A 45 4.17 -1.46 -3.42
N PHE A 46 4.59 -0.72 -2.40
CA PHE A 46 4.54 0.73 -2.42
C PHE A 46 5.88 1.33 -2.81
N SER A 47 5.82 2.44 -3.53
CA SER A 47 6.96 3.33 -3.78
C SER A 47 6.49 4.76 -3.64
N SER A 48 7.31 5.60 -3.03
CA SER A 48 6.96 7.00 -2.83
C SER A 48 8.21 7.87 -2.90
N GLY A 49 8.04 9.11 -3.35
CA GLY A 49 9.11 10.10 -3.34
C GLY A 49 9.33 10.76 -1.99
N ALA A 50 8.42 10.59 -1.04
CA ALA A 50 8.50 11.17 0.29
C ALA A 50 7.76 10.26 1.28
N ASP A 51 7.83 10.60 2.57
CA ASP A 51 7.18 9.82 3.62
C ASP A 51 5.66 9.81 3.45
N PHE A 52 5.05 8.68 3.76
CA PHE A 52 3.61 8.53 3.77
C PHE A 52 3.19 7.50 4.81
N TYR A 53 1.90 7.55 5.14
CA TYR A 53 1.27 6.61 6.07
C TYR A 53 0.14 5.89 5.35
N ALA A 54 -0.05 4.61 5.67
CA ALA A 54 -1.10 3.80 5.09
C ALA A 54 -1.85 3.06 6.18
N ARG A 55 -3.16 2.95 6.01
CA ARG A 55 -4.02 2.15 6.89
C ARG A 55 -4.98 1.34 6.04
N PHE A 56 -5.10 0.06 6.36
CA PHE A 56 -5.95 -0.87 5.63
C PHE A 56 -7.24 -1.11 6.40
N GLY A 57 -8.33 -1.28 5.70
CA GLY A 57 -9.61 -1.52 6.35
C GLY A 57 -10.77 -1.61 5.37
N ALA A 58 -11.92 -1.09 5.79
CA ALA A 58 -13.14 -1.02 4.99
C ALA A 58 -13.29 0.38 4.37
N SER A 59 -14.44 0.66 3.77
CA SER A 59 -14.69 1.91 3.06
C SER A 59 -14.65 3.17 3.95
N ASP A 60 -14.64 3.00 5.25
CA ASP A 60 -14.58 4.11 6.22
C ASP A 60 -13.18 4.30 6.83
N VAL A 61 -12.20 3.56 6.37
CA VAL A 61 -10.84 3.66 6.92
C VAL A 61 -10.22 5.02 6.59
N VAL A 62 -9.55 5.62 7.56
CA VAL A 62 -8.84 6.89 7.39
C VAL A 62 -7.47 6.75 8.02
N ALA A 63 -6.42 7.01 7.24
CA ALA A 63 -5.06 7.13 7.75
C ALA A 63 -4.87 8.53 8.33
N ALA A 64 -4.23 8.62 9.49
CA ALA A 64 -3.93 9.90 10.12
C ALA A 64 -2.43 9.98 10.39
N ILE A 65 -1.89 11.19 10.24
CA ILE A 65 -0.51 11.47 10.66
C ILE A 65 -0.53 11.58 12.17
N PRO A 66 0.25 10.75 12.90
CA PRO A 66 0.23 10.80 14.36
C PRO A 66 0.74 12.15 14.85
N ASN A 67 0.02 12.76 15.78
CA ASN A 67 0.43 13.98 16.46
C ASN A 67 0.48 13.79 17.98
N ALA A 68 0.26 12.57 18.44
CA ALA A 68 0.27 12.16 19.84
C ALA A 68 0.48 10.65 19.89
N ASP A 69 0.71 10.12 21.10
CA ASP A 69 0.84 8.68 21.29
C ASP A 69 -0.46 7.97 20.91
N ILE A 70 -0.36 6.89 20.15
CA ILE A 70 -1.46 6.01 19.81
C ILE A 70 -1.06 4.62 20.27
N THR A 71 -1.76 4.12 21.29
CA THR A 71 -1.38 2.89 21.99
C THR A 71 -2.40 1.78 21.89
N ASP A 72 -3.49 2.00 21.13
CA ASP A 72 -4.57 1.02 20.95
C ASP A 72 -4.44 0.18 19.68
N GLY A 73 -3.35 0.35 18.94
CA GLY A 73 -3.13 -0.41 17.70
C GLY A 73 -3.76 0.21 16.45
N SER A 74 -4.33 1.40 16.54
CA SER A 74 -5.06 2.03 15.42
C SER A 74 -4.20 2.97 14.57
N ALA A 75 -2.91 3.08 14.85
CA ALA A 75 -2.03 3.96 14.09
C ALA A 75 -1.85 3.45 12.65
N ALA A 76 -1.64 4.38 11.72
CA ALA A 76 -1.28 4.03 10.36
C ALA A 76 0.16 3.54 10.28
N GLU A 77 0.44 2.67 9.32
CA GLU A 77 1.81 2.19 9.07
C GLU A 77 2.61 3.29 8.37
N PHE A 78 3.84 3.48 8.82
CA PHE A 78 4.76 4.46 8.24
C PHE A 78 5.60 3.82 7.15
N ASN A 79 5.53 4.36 5.94
CA ASN A 79 6.32 3.92 4.78
C ASN A 79 6.31 2.39 4.60
N PRO A 80 5.14 1.74 4.53
CA PRO A 80 5.14 0.32 4.26
C PRO A 80 5.75 0.03 2.89
N GLU A 81 6.48 -1.07 2.78
CA GLU A 81 7.12 -1.45 1.52
C GLU A 81 6.25 -2.41 0.73
N ALA A 82 5.93 -3.54 1.31
CA ALA A 82 5.10 -4.56 0.67
C ALA A 82 4.16 -5.15 1.69
N ARG A 83 2.91 -5.38 1.26
CA ARG A 83 1.90 -5.94 2.15
C ARG A 83 1.04 -6.95 1.41
N GLU A 84 0.71 -8.02 2.08
CA GLU A 84 -0.38 -8.90 1.70
C GLU A 84 -1.68 -8.30 2.21
N ILE A 85 -2.72 -8.32 1.38
CA ILE A 85 -4.03 -7.79 1.76
C ILE A 85 -4.75 -8.85 2.58
N PRO A 86 -5.05 -8.60 3.86
CA PRO A 86 -5.78 -9.57 4.69
C PRO A 86 -7.19 -9.79 4.18
N ASP A 87 -7.75 -10.96 4.48
CA ASP A 87 -9.15 -11.24 4.19
C ASP A 87 -10.06 -10.21 4.87
N GLY A 88 -11.06 -9.74 4.13
CA GLY A 88 -12.01 -8.75 4.63
C GLY A 88 -11.59 -7.31 4.44
N VAL A 89 -10.34 -7.05 4.07
CA VAL A 89 -9.87 -5.69 3.76
C VAL A 89 -10.26 -5.36 2.33
N THR A 90 -11.00 -4.28 2.16
CA THR A 90 -11.50 -3.83 0.86
C THR A 90 -10.94 -2.48 0.42
N HIS A 91 -10.38 -1.72 1.34
CA HIS A 91 -9.89 -0.38 1.09
C HIS A 91 -8.60 -0.13 1.86
N LEU A 92 -7.88 0.89 1.41
CA LEU A 92 -6.78 1.46 2.17
C LEU A 92 -6.88 2.97 2.11
N SER A 93 -6.31 3.62 3.10
CA SER A 93 -6.21 5.08 3.14
C SER A 93 -4.74 5.46 3.18
N LEU A 94 -4.36 6.45 2.38
CA LEU A 94 -3.01 7.00 2.33
C LEU A 94 -3.04 8.47 2.74
N VAL A 95 -2.03 8.87 3.48
CA VAL A 95 -1.84 10.28 3.84
C VAL A 95 -0.33 10.57 3.89
N ALA A 96 0.06 11.75 3.45
CA ALA A 96 1.46 12.18 3.47
C ALA A 96 1.57 13.54 4.15
N PRO A 97 2.65 13.79 4.93
CA PRO A 97 2.88 15.11 5.50
C PRO A 97 3.11 16.20 4.47
N GLN A 98 3.68 15.82 3.32
CA GLN A 98 3.95 16.73 2.21
C GLN A 98 3.38 16.14 0.92
N ALA A 99 3.08 17.01 -0.05
CA ALA A 99 2.59 16.55 -1.33
C ALA A 99 3.61 15.60 -1.98
N THR A 100 3.14 14.44 -2.41
CA THR A 100 3.97 13.41 -3.04
C THR A 100 3.12 12.48 -3.89
N VAL A 101 3.79 11.63 -4.67
CA VAL A 101 3.14 10.57 -5.43
C VAL A 101 3.48 9.25 -4.77
N VAL A 102 2.47 8.44 -4.51
CA VAL A 102 2.63 7.05 -4.04
C VAL A 102 2.21 6.13 -5.16
N THR A 103 3.11 5.23 -5.52
CA THR A 103 2.87 4.22 -6.55
C THR A 103 2.59 2.88 -5.86
N MET A 104 1.56 2.20 -6.33
CA MET A 104 1.15 0.91 -5.81
C MET A 104 1.19 -0.11 -6.94
N ALA A 105 2.11 -1.06 -6.84
CA ALA A 105 2.19 -2.19 -7.76
C ALA A 105 1.40 -3.35 -7.15
N TRP A 106 0.35 -3.77 -7.83
CA TRP A 106 -0.57 -4.78 -7.35
C TRP A 106 -0.29 -6.14 -7.97
N TYR A 107 -0.50 -7.18 -7.19
CA TYR A 107 -0.35 -8.56 -7.61
C TYR A 107 -1.54 -9.38 -7.12
N GLY A 108 -1.89 -10.38 -7.89
CA GLY A 108 -2.89 -11.37 -7.51
C GLY A 108 -2.24 -12.62 -6.88
N VAL A 109 -3.04 -13.63 -6.74
CA VAL A 109 -2.59 -14.93 -6.22
C VAL A 109 -1.92 -15.75 -7.32
#